data_5e8e018f5abc6ebe4f99e27b1fdb7544
#
_entry.id   5e8e018f5abc6ebe4f99e27b1fdb7544
#
_cell.length_a   1.000
_cell.length_b   1.000
_cell.length_c   1.000
_cell.angle_alpha   90.00
_cell.angle_beta   90.00
_cell.angle_gamma   90.00
#
_symmetry.space_group_name_H-M   'P 1'
#
loop_
_entity.id
_entity.type
_entity.pdbx_description
1 polymer ?
#
loop_
_entity_poly.entity_id
_entity_poly.type
_entity_poly.pdbx_seq_one_letter_code
_entity_poly.pdbx_strand_id
1 'polypeptide(L)'
;MTIIKLTAEHMKVKQENALDLFYSGIKAKATKDRWARILSRFLEEVCEEIFEGDYKQRAQKFVDLTRESQEQATQLVISYVQLLKQRTELDRKDPSYLNPSSLPNFVKPIRKLLDMNSLGLAWPRIYSIYPEKDNISQGRGYTREEIQTLLTHSDSLSTDFIILAMSSGAFRAGGWEGMTWGNVFPIYQCNDEFCLEPDKNQDGKVVCAGMEIYHGTSDAYTALISIEAWEKLQQYKQAWTSKMGRTPKDSEPLILEKYISPTPMTTVAVQRRLEKLLRKSGLRAPLTEGKRRHTVPTTNGLRRFANTAMMKTSRKRGTLSALVIKERLLGHSGLVNTDKNYFWTGILDMIPDYLEAMPELLISEKYRLANKLDEETKQVEKLQDENREKDAVLEKMRELETKVERMSRYRRK
;
A
#
# COMPACT_ATOMS: atom_id res chain seq x y z
N MET A 1 -19.73 16.89 -29.10
CA MET A 1 -20.31 16.07 -28.01
C MET A 1 -21.73 15.72 -28.36
N THR A 2 -22.02 14.44 -28.52
CA THR A 2 -23.37 13.96 -28.76
C THR A 2 -24.14 14.04 -27.44
N ILE A 3 -25.16 14.90 -27.38
CA ILE A 3 -26.01 15.00 -26.17
C ILE A 3 -26.89 13.77 -26.12
N ILE A 4 -26.68 12.91 -25.12
CA ILE A 4 -27.54 11.77 -24.84
C ILE A 4 -28.84 12.32 -24.24
N LYS A 5 -29.96 12.14 -24.93
CA LYS A 5 -31.30 12.56 -24.42
C LYS A 5 -31.96 11.36 -23.74
N LEU A 6 -32.40 11.57 -22.51
CA LEU A 6 -33.25 10.60 -21.81
C LEU A 6 -34.71 10.68 -22.37
N THR A 7 -35.33 9.54 -22.54
CA THR A 7 -36.72 9.41 -22.99
C THR A 7 -37.61 8.84 -21.87
N ALA A 8 -38.90 8.91 -22.00
CA ALA A 8 -39.83 8.30 -21.04
C ALA A 8 -39.62 6.78 -20.85
N GLU A 9 -39.02 6.10 -21.84
CA GLU A 9 -38.64 4.70 -21.71
C GLU A 9 -37.52 4.46 -20.68
N HIS A 10 -36.63 5.41 -20.48
CA HIS A 10 -35.59 5.35 -19.47
C HIS A 10 -36.12 5.49 -18.05
N MET A 11 -37.38 5.98 -17.88
CA MET A 11 -38.08 6.06 -16.60
C MET A 11 -38.82 4.76 -16.23
N LYS A 12 -38.99 3.83 -17.18
CA LYS A 12 -39.62 2.53 -16.88
C LYS A 12 -38.69 1.73 -15.98
N VAL A 13 -39.13 1.39 -14.78
CA VAL A 13 -38.42 0.49 -13.87
C VAL A 13 -38.36 -0.88 -14.55
N LYS A 14 -37.18 -1.27 -15.03
CA LYS A 14 -37.00 -2.64 -15.48
C LYS A 14 -37.17 -3.54 -14.26
N GLN A 15 -37.99 -4.58 -14.39
CA GLN A 15 -38.04 -5.66 -13.40
C GLN A 15 -36.73 -6.48 -13.48
N GLU A 16 -35.67 -5.92 -12.95
CA GLU A 16 -34.42 -6.68 -12.79
C GLU A 16 -34.52 -7.54 -11.52
N ASN A 17 -33.97 -8.74 -11.58
CA ASN A 17 -33.93 -9.61 -10.41
C ASN A 17 -33.06 -8.98 -9.30
N ALA A 18 -33.42 -9.22 -8.06
CA ALA A 18 -32.75 -8.64 -6.89
C ALA A 18 -31.24 -8.82 -6.88
N LEU A 19 -30.74 -10.00 -7.35
CA LEU A 19 -29.28 -10.26 -7.44
C LEU A 19 -28.62 -9.52 -8.60
N ASP A 20 -29.30 -9.32 -9.72
CA ASP A 20 -28.73 -8.61 -10.87
C ASP A 20 -28.45 -7.15 -10.47
N LEU A 21 -29.38 -6.51 -9.77
CA LEU A 21 -29.18 -5.20 -9.15
C LEU A 21 -28.04 -5.19 -8.13
N PHE A 22 -28.00 -6.18 -7.22
CA PHE A 22 -26.92 -6.31 -6.24
C PHE A 22 -25.55 -6.36 -6.90
N TYR A 23 -25.40 -7.18 -7.94
CA TYR A 23 -24.13 -7.35 -8.64
C TYR A 23 -23.73 -6.13 -9.49
N SER A 24 -24.70 -5.39 -10.05
CA SER A 24 -24.42 -4.16 -10.80
C SER A 24 -23.79 -3.08 -9.93
N GLY A 25 -24.15 -3.05 -8.64
CA GLY A 25 -23.61 -2.09 -7.68
C GLY A 25 -22.22 -2.42 -7.12
N ILE A 26 -21.54 -3.49 -7.59
CA ILE A 26 -20.22 -3.93 -7.08
C ILE A 26 -19.20 -3.90 -8.20
N LYS A 27 -18.24 -2.97 -8.12
CA LYS A 27 -17.21 -2.76 -9.17
C LYS A 27 -16.11 -3.82 -9.13
N ALA A 28 -15.56 -4.12 -7.94
CA ALA A 28 -14.39 -4.98 -7.79
C ALA A 28 -14.79 -6.47 -7.77
N LYS A 29 -14.22 -7.28 -8.67
CA LYS A 29 -14.47 -8.72 -8.77
C LYS A 29 -14.27 -9.46 -7.44
N ALA A 30 -13.17 -9.21 -6.74
CA ALA A 30 -12.88 -9.84 -5.45
C ALA A 30 -13.93 -9.53 -4.37
N THR A 31 -14.48 -8.31 -4.37
CA THR A 31 -15.58 -7.92 -3.49
C THR A 31 -16.86 -8.65 -3.89
N LYS A 32 -17.13 -8.72 -5.20
CA LYS A 32 -18.29 -9.42 -5.75
C LYS A 32 -18.30 -10.88 -5.31
N ASP A 33 -17.20 -11.61 -5.53
CA ASP A 33 -17.06 -13.03 -5.18
C ASP A 33 -17.16 -13.27 -3.67
N ARG A 34 -16.58 -12.40 -2.87
CA ARG A 34 -16.65 -12.48 -1.40
C ARG A 34 -18.06 -12.20 -0.89
N TRP A 35 -18.71 -11.17 -1.38
CA TRP A 35 -20.04 -10.78 -0.92
C TRP A 35 -21.11 -11.76 -1.39
N ALA A 36 -20.96 -12.33 -2.60
CA ALA A 36 -21.80 -13.41 -3.08
C ALA A 36 -21.79 -14.60 -2.11
N ARG A 37 -20.60 -15.07 -1.71
CA ARG A 37 -20.47 -16.19 -0.76
C ARG A 37 -21.07 -15.91 0.61
N ILE A 38 -20.94 -14.66 1.11
CA ILE A 38 -21.51 -14.29 2.40
C ILE A 38 -23.03 -14.20 2.31
N LEU A 39 -23.56 -13.62 1.24
CA LEU A 39 -24.99 -13.48 1.02
C LEU A 39 -25.65 -14.85 0.76
N SER A 40 -25.03 -15.72 -0.04
CA SER A 40 -25.48 -17.10 -0.26
C SER A 40 -25.57 -17.86 1.08
N ARG A 41 -24.53 -17.78 1.92
CA ARG A 41 -24.57 -18.40 3.25
C ARG A 41 -25.73 -17.87 4.12
N PHE A 42 -26.01 -16.59 4.09
CA PHE A 42 -27.15 -16.02 4.82
C PHE A 42 -28.47 -16.57 4.30
N LEU A 43 -28.68 -16.57 2.99
CA LEU A 43 -29.95 -16.94 2.36
C LEU A 43 -30.18 -18.45 2.30
N GLU A 44 -29.13 -19.25 2.08
CA GLU A 44 -29.25 -20.69 1.82
C GLU A 44 -29.01 -21.52 3.09
N GLU A 45 -28.09 -21.09 3.99
CA GLU A 45 -27.79 -21.85 5.21
C GLU A 45 -28.56 -21.31 6.43
N VAL A 46 -28.59 -19.96 6.63
CA VAL A 46 -29.19 -19.39 7.85
C VAL A 46 -30.71 -19.22 7.71
N CYS A 47 -31.17 -18.90 6.51
CA CYS A 47 -32.60 -18.70 6.22
C CYS A 47 -33.21 -19.88 5.45
N GLU A 48 -32.62 -21.08 5.57
CA GLU A 48 -33.05 -22.29 4.83
C GLU A 48 -34.54 -22.63 5.07
N GLU A 49 -34.95 -22.56 6.33
CA GLU A 49 -36.34 -22.85 6.73
C GLU A 49 -37.34 -21.70 6.46
N ILE A 50 -36.80 -20.49 6.16
CA ILE A 50 -37.64 -19.28 5.97
C ILE A 50 -37.93 -19.08 4.47
N PHE A 51 -36.93 -19.31 3.61
CA PHE A 51 -37.05 -19.10 2.18
C PHE A 51 -36.77 -20.39 1.43
N GLU A 52 -37.73 -20.83 0.63
CA GLU A 52 -37.58 -21.98 -0.28
C GLU A 52 -37.01 -21.53 -1.63
N GLY A 53 -36.33 -22.46 -2.31
CA GLY A 53 -35.80 -22.27 -3.66
C GLY A 53 -34.28 -22.13 -3.72
N ASP A 54 -33.77 -21.81 -4.88
CA ASP A 54 -32.35 -21.54 -5.13
C ASP A 54 -31.93 -20.16 -4.60
N TYR A 55 -30.63 -19.88 -4.65
CA TYR A 55 -30.05 -18.62 -4.18
C TYR A 55 -30.72 -17.38 -4.78
N LYS A 56 -31.07 -17.43 -6.09
CA LYS A 56 -31.72 -16.34 -6.80
C LYS A 56 -33.15 -16.11 -6.32
N GLN A 57 -33.90 -17.18 -6.15
CA GLN A 57 -35.26 -17.17 -5.66
C GLN A 57 -35.32 -16.69 -4.18
N ARG A 58 -34.41 -17.17 -3.34
CA ARG A 58 -34.31 -16.78 -1.93
C ARG A 58 -33.97 -15.29 -1.77
N ALA A 59 -33.07 -14.77 -2.61
CA ALA A 59 -32.75 -13.34 -2.62
C ALA A 59 -33.96 -12.48 -3.00
N GLN A 60 -34.75 -12.91 -3.99
CA GLN A 60 -35.96 -12.23 -4.38
C GLN A 60 -37.01 -12.28 -3.27
N LYS A 61 -37.25 -13.44 -2.65
CA LYS A 61 -38.17 -13.59 -1.54
C LYS A 61 -37.79 -12.72 -0.32
N PHE A 62 -36.50 -12.59 -0.01
CA PHE A 62 -36.03 -11.69 1.05
C PHE A 62 -36.30 -10.22 0.72
N VAL A 63 -36.10 -9.82 -0.54
CA VAL A 63 -36.39 -8.47 -1.01
C VAL A 63 -37.93 -8.22 -0.94
N ASP A 64 -38.75 -9.17 -1.35
CA ASP A 64 -40.19 -9.08 -1.31
C ASP A 64 -40.71 -9.03 0.13
N LEU A 65 -40.21 -9.87 1.04
CA LEU A 65 -40.50 -9.77 2.47
C LEU A 65 -40.18 -8.36 3.01
N THR A 66 -39.05 -7.78 2.57
CA THR A 66 -38.66 -6.43 3.02
C THR A 66 -39.64 -5.35 2.52
N ARG A 67 -40.23 -5.53 1.32
CA ARG A 67 -41.27 -4.64 0.77
C ARG A 67 -42.58 -4.77 1.53
N GLU A 68 -42.96 -6.00 1.86
CA GLU A 68 -44.19 -6.31 2.56
C GLU A 68 -44.15 -5.92 4.04
N SER A 69 -43.03 -6.21 4.71
CA SER A 69 -42.82 -5.93 6.13
C SER A 69 -41.35 -5.64 6.46
N GLN A 70 -41.01 -4.36 6.46
CA GLN A 70 -39.68 -3.87 6.89
C GLN A 70 -39.35 -4.33 8.31
N GLU A 71 -40.34 -4.40 9.21
CA GLU A 71 -40.12 -4.81 10.60
C GLU A 71 -39.74 -6.30 10.70
N GLN A 72 -40.42 -7.18 9.98
CA GLN A 72 -40.08 -8.60 9.95
C GLN A 72 -38.68 -8.84 9.36
N ALA A 73 -38.36 -8.16 8.25
CA ALA A 73 -37.01 -8.25 7.66
C ALA A 73 -35.94 -7.67 8.60
N THR A 74 -36.25 -6.58 9.33
CA THR A 74 -35.34 -6.03 10.35
C THR A 74 -35.13 -7.03 11.46
N GLN A 75 -36.19 -7.67 11.97
CA GLN A 75 -36.10 -8.68 13.03
C GLN A 75 -35.29 -9.89 12.59
N LEU A 76 -35.47 -10.36 11.36
CA LEU A 76 -34.68 -11.46 10.79
C LEU A 76 -33.18 -11.13 10.79
N VAL A 77 -32.77 -9.92 10.34
CA VAL A 77 -31.37 -9.51 10.34
C VAL A 77 -30.85 -9.31 11.78
N ILE A 78 -31.68 -8.83 12.71
CA ILE A 78 -31.33 -8.75 14.15
C ILE A 78 -31.02 -10.14 14.69
N SER A 79 -31.88 -11.13 14.44
CA SER A 79 -31.65 -12.52 14.87
C SER A 79 -30.37 -13.09 14.29
N TYR A 80 -30.08 -12.83 13.02
CA TYR A 80 -28.80 -13.19 12.39
C TYR A 80 -27.60 -12.55 13.08
N VAL A 81 -27.67 -11.26 13.38
CA VAL A 81 -26.59 -10.55 14.11
C VAL A 81 -26.40 -11.12 15.52
N GLN A 82 -27.48 -11.49 16.21
CA GLN A 82 -27.41 -12.15 17.52
C GLN A 82 -26.69 -13.51 17.46
N LEU A 83 -27.01 -14.34 16.45
CA LEU A 83 -26.28 -15.60 16.20
C LEU A 83 -24.78 -15.36 15.93
N LEU A 84 -24.46 -14.34 15.14
CA LEU A 84 -23.07 -13.96 14.91
C LEU A 84 -22.39 -13.43 16.18
N LYS A 85 -23.09 -12.69 17.03
CA LYS A 85 -22.60 -12.18 18.30
C LYS A 85 -22.29 -13.32 19.26
N GLN A 86 -23.16 -14.29 19.42
CA GLN A 86 -22.88 -15.49 20.23
C GLN A 86 -21.57 -16.18 19.81
N ARG A 87 -21.27 -16.21 18.51
CA ARG A 87 -19.99 -16.73 18.00
C ARG A 87 -18.79 -15.86 18.39
N THR A 88 -18.98 -14.59 18.72
CA THR A 88 -17.89 -13.75 19.21
C THR A 88 -17.57 -13.97 20.70
N GLU A 89 -18.47 -14.59 21.42
CA GLU A 89 -18.37 -14.92 22.86
C GLU A 89 -17.74 -16.30 23.11
N LEU A 90 -17.60 -17.13 22.05
CA LEU A 90 -16.93 -18.44 22.14
C LEU A 90 -15.45 -18.29 22.46
N ASP A 91 -14.83 -19.35 22.98
CA ASP A 91 -13.38 -19.41 23.14
C ASP A 91 -12.70 -19.19 21.78
N ARG A 92 -11.60 -18.44 21.77
CA ARG A 92 -10.84 -18.14 20.52
C ARG A 92 -10.28 -19.40 19.84
N LYS A 93 -10.17 -20.51 20.55
CA LYS A 93 -9.77 -21.82 20.02
C LYS A 93 -10.91 -22.52 19.29
N ASP A 94 -12.15 -22.17 19.58
CA ASP A 94 -13.32 -22.77 18.93
C ASP A 94 -13.30 -22.51 17.43
N PRO A 95 -13.45 -23.53 16.56
CA PRO A 95 -13.51 -23.36 15.11
C PRO A 95 -14.60 -22.37 14.66
N SER A 96 -15.71 -22.29 15.42
CA SER A 96 -16.84 -21.41 15.14
C SER A 96 -16.66 -19.98 15.66
N TYR A 97 -15.60 -19.70 16.43
CA TYR A 97 -15.35 -18.36 16.94
C TYR A 97 -15.26 -17.32 15.82
N LEU A 98 -15.94 -16.20 16.00
CA LEU A 98 -15.90 -15.05 15.11
C LEU A 98 -15.24 -13.85 15.82
N ASN A 99 -14.24 -13.25 15.19
CA ASN A 99 -13.68 -12.01 15.71
C ASN A 99 -14.71 -10.86 15.64
N PRO A 100 -15.00 -10.14 16.74
CA PRO A 100 -15.98 -9.05 16.80
C PRO A 100 -15.82 -8.04 15.67
N SER A 101 -14.58 -7.65 15.34
CA SER A 101 -14.28 -6.70 14.23
C SER A 101 -14.64 -7.24 12.83
N SER A 102 -14.90 -8.54 12.70
CA SER A 102 -15.29 -9.18 11.43
C SER A 102 -16.79 -9.21 11.21
N LEU A 103 -17.61 -9.11 12.28
CA LEU A 103 -19.07 -9.22 12.23
C LEU A 103 -19.70 -8.25 11.19
N PRO A 104 -19.31 -6.97 11.11
CA PRO A 104 -19.89 -6.06 10.13
C PRO A 104 -19.77 -6.54 8.68
N ASN A 105 -18.76 -7.35 8.36
CA ASN A 105 -18.55 -7.84 6.99
C ASN A 105 -19.60 -8.87 6.56
N PHE A 106 -20.30 -9.50 7.50
CA PHE A 106 -21.39 -10.43 7.21
C PHE A 106 -22.70 -9.69 6.92
N VAL A 107 -22.90 -8.50 7.47
CA VAL A 107 -24.10 -7.68 7.28
C VAL A 107 -24.01 -6.76 6.05
N LYS A 108 -22.80 -6.32 5.67
CA LYS A 108 -22.60 -5.44 4.51
C LYS A 108 -23.23 -5.94 3.19
N PRO A 109 -23.12 -7.23 2.80
CA PRO A 109 -23.78 -7.73 1.58
C PRO A 109 -25.30 -7.68 1.65
N ILE A 110 -25.88 -7.96 2.82
CA ILE A 110 -27.33 -7.89 3.06
C ILE A 110 -27.79 -6.44 2.84
N ARG A 111 -27.11 -5.49 3.50
CA ARG A 111 -27.39 -4.08 3.30
C ARG A 111 -27.28 -3.67 1.83
N LYS A 112 -26.20 -4.08 1.15
CA LYS A 112 -26.00 -3.76 -0.27
C LYS A 112 -27.09 -4.34 -1.16
N LEU A 113 -27.59 -5.56 -0.89
CA LEU A 113 -28.70 -6.14 -1.62
C LEU A 113 -29.96 -5.24 -1.51
N LEU A 114 -30.30 -4.82 -0.30
CA LEU A 114 -31.46 -4.00 -0.06
C LEU A 114 -31.31 -2.58 -0.61
N ASP A 115 -30.15 -1.93 -0.39
CA ASP A 115 -29.87 -0.59 -0.93
C ASP A 115 -30.00 -0.56 -2.47
N MET A 116 -29.52 -1.60 -3.16
CA MET A 116 -29.62 -1.70 -4.63
C MET A 116 -31.05 -1.97 -5.12
N ASN A 117 -31.90 -2.55 -4.26
CA ASN A 117 -33.30 -2.76 -4.53
C ASN A 117 -34.19 -1.62 -3.99
N SER A 118 -33.59 -0.46 -3.63
CA SER A 118 -34.26 0.74 -3.08
C SER A 118 -35.05 0.47 -1.79
N LEU A 119 -34.50 -0.42 -0.94
CA LEU A 119 -35.10 -0.81 0.33
C LEU A 119 -34.11 -0.53 1.49
N GLY A 120 -34.65 -0.31 2.67
CA GLY A 120 -33.91 -0.09 3.89
C GLY A 120 -34.47 -0.87 5.07
N LEU A 121 -33.63 -1.05 6.10
CA LEU A 121 -34.05 -1.59 7.39
C LEU A 121 -33.74 -0.56 8.49
N ALA A 122 -34.14 -0.84 9.73
CA ALA A 122 -33.78 -0.04 10.89
C ALA A 122 -32.29 -0.24 11.25
N TRP A 123 -31.35 0.17 10.36
CA TRP A 123 -29.92 -0.06 10.49
C TRP A 123 -29.32 0.43 11.83
N PRO A 124 -29.71 1.59 12.39
CA PRO A 124 -29.24 2.00 13.71
C PRO A 124 -29.54 0.98 14.81
N ARG A 125 -30.76 0.36 14.78
CA ARG A 125 -31.16 -0.68 15.71
C ARG A 125 -30.35 -1.97 15.53
N ILE A 126 -30.04 -2.34 14.29
CA ILE A 126 -29.20 -3.51 13.97
C ILE A 126 -27.76 -3.27 14.45
N TYR A 127 -27.22 -2.08 14.23
CA TYR A 127 -25.82 -1.78 14.61
C TYR A 127 -25.63 -1.63 16.12
N SER A 128 -26.66 -1.25 16.87
CA SER A 128 -26.58 -1.15 18.34
C SER A 128 -26.33 -2.48 19.03
N ILE A 129 -26.61 -3.61 18.35
CA ILE A 129 -26.42 -4.97 18.89
C ILE A 129 -24.98 -5.48 18.67
N TYR A 130 -24.19 -4.81 17.83
CA TYR A 130 -22.83 -5.25 17.53
C TYR A 130 -22.00 -5.32 18.81
N PRO A 131 -21.14 -6.36 18.94
CA PRO A 131 -20.21 -6.46 20.04
C PRO A 131 -19.18 -5.33 20.00
N GLU A 132 -18.64 -4.97 21.13
CA GLU A 132 -17.48 -4.08 21.20
C GLU A 132 -16.31 -4.66 20.40
N LYS A 133 -15.56 -3.77 19.75
CA LYS A 133 -14.39 -4.19 18.99
C LYS A 133 -13.29 -4.61 19.96
N ASP A 134 -12.78 -5.81 19.79
CA ASP A 134 -11.56 -6.23 20.47
C ASP A 134 -10.40 -5.29 20.10
N ASN A 135 -9.82 -4.65 21.10
CA ASN A 135 -8.54 -3.93 20.98
C ASN A 135 -7.37 -4.92 20.93
N ILE A 136 -7.43 -5.89 20.01
CA ILE A 136 -6.34 -6.83 19.83
C ILE A 136 -5.13 -6.03 19.34
N SER A 137 -4.00 -6.14 20.04
CA SER A 137 -2.75 -5.52 19.65
C SER A 137 -2.49 -5.83 18.17
N GLN A 138 -2.44 -4.79 17.38
CA GLN A 138 -2.06 -4.92 15.98
C GLN A 138 -0.63 -5.47 15.97
N GLY A 139 -0.38 -6.57 15.26
CA GLY A 139 0.95 -7.16 15.16
C GLY A 139 1.98 -6.10 14.71
N ARG A 140 3.27 -6.36 14.95
CA ARG A 140 4.39 -5.48 14.58
C ARG A 140 4.82 -5.64 13.12
N GLY A 141 5.66 -4.74 12.62
CA GLY A 141 6.46 -4.93 11.42
C GLY A 141 7.63 -5.89 11.65
N TYR A 142 8.29 -6.28 10.58
CA TYR A 142 9.61 -6.94 10.68
C TYR A 142 10.64 -5.98 11.30
N THR A 143 11.66 -6.55 11.92
CA THR A 143 12.91 -5.83 12.19
C THR A 143 13.82 -5.91 10.96
N ARG A 144 14.87 -5.10 10.93
CA ARG A 144 15.86 -5.13 9.84
C ARG A 144 16.58 -6.48 9.81
N GLU A 145 16.94 -7.00 10.96
CA GLU A 145 17.63 -8.29 11.14
C GLU A 145 16.76 -9.45 10.65
N GLU A 146 15.45 -9.40 10.90
CA GLU A 146 14.50 -10.39 10.36
C GLU A 146 14.43 -10.33 8.84
N ILE A 147 14.46 -9.13 8.23
CA ILE A 147 14.51 -8.98 6.77
C ILE A 147 15.84 -9.47 6.20
N GLN A 148 16.96 -9.18 6.85
CA GLN A 148 18.28 -9.72 6.48
C GLN A 148 18.28 -11.25 6.52
N THR A 149 17.70 -11.84 7.57
CA THR A 149 17.54 -13.29 7.68
C THR A 149 16.71 -13.86 6.53
N LEU A 150 15.61 -13.19 6.11
CA LEU A 150 14.84 -13.61 4.93
C LEU A 150 15.69 -13.59 3.67
N LEU A 151 16.45 -12.52 3.44
CA LEU A 151 17.32 -12.39 2.25
C LEU A 151 18.42 -13.46 2.24
N THR A 152 19.03 -13.77 3.39
CA THR A 152 20.07 -14.81 3.51
C THR A 152 19.52 -16.21 3.19
N HIS A 153 18.26 -16.50 3.52
CA HIS A 153 17.62 -17.79 3.25
C HIS A 153 16.92 -17.86 1.89
N SER A 154 16.87 -16.75 1.17
CA SER A 154 16.30 -16.68 -0.18
C SER A 154 17.32 -17.20 -1.21
N ASP A 155 16.82 -18.01 -2.14
CA ASP A 155 17.57 -18.56 -3.28
C ASP A 155 17.04 -17.99 -4.61
N SER A 156 16.31 -16.87 -4.58
CA SER A 156 15.63 -16.31 -5.74
C SER A 156 15.75 -14.79 -5.79
N LEU A 157 16.45 -14.27 -6.81
CA LEU A 157 16.58 -12.82 -7.05
C LEU A 157 15.24 -12.10 -7.13
N SER A 158 14.21 -12.74 -7.72
CA SER A 158 12.86 -12.15 -7.77
C SER A 158 12.21 -12.08 -6.38
N THR A 159 12.50 -13.04 -5.50
CA THR A 159 12.01 -13.01 -4.11
C THR A 159 12.74 -11.95 -3.30
N ASP A 160 14.04 -11.79 -3.48
CA ASP A 160 14.82 -10.73 -2.86
C ASP A 160 14.30 -9.36 -3.26
N PHE A 161 14.06 -9.18 -4.56
CA PHE A 161 13.47 -7.94 -5.07
C PHE A 161 12.10 -7.66 -4.44
N ILE A 162 11.21 -8.67 -4.36
CA ILE A 162 9.90 -8.52 -3.71
C ILE A 162 10.06 -8.02 -2.26
N ILE A 163 10.97 -8.64 -1.50
CA ILE A 163 11.22 -8.28 -0.09
C ILE A 163 11.72 -6.84 0.01
N LEU A 164 12.75 -6.49 -0.76
CA LEU A 164 13.37 -5.15 -0.74
C LEU A 164 12.41 -4.07 -1.25
N ALA A 165 11.67 -4.33 -2.33
CA ALA A 165 10.69 -3.39 -2.86
C ALA A 165 9.55 -3.13 -1.87
N MET A 166 9.02 -4.18 -1.20
CA MET A 166 7.96 -4.01 -0.21
C MET A 166 8.44 -3.38 1.10
N SER A 167 9.69 -3.64 1.51
CA SER A 167 10.26 -3.06 2.73
C SER A 167 10.71 -1.62 2.57
N SER A 168 10.92 -1.14 1.35
CA SER A 168 11.28 0.26 1.07
C SER A 168 10.11 1.07 0.47
N GLY A 169 9.26 0.46 -0.37
CA GLY A 169 8.15 1.14 -1.04
C GLY A 169 6.83 1.09 -0.30
N ALA A 170 6.73 0.32 0.77
CA ALA A 170 5.57 0.25 1.66
C ALA A 170 4.22 -0.03 1.00
N PHE A 171 4.16 -0.50 -0.23
CA PHE A 171 2.91 -0.80 -0.93
C PHE A 171 2.26 -2.11 -0.47
N ARG A 172 0.97 -2.29 -0.76
CA ARG A 172 0.22 -3.49 -0.41
C ARG A 172 0.56 -4.63 -1.37
N ALA A 173 0.45 -5.88 -0.90
CA ALA A 173 0.68 -7.07 -1.73
C ALA A 173 -0.16 -7.10 -3.02
N GLY A 174 -1.36 -6.51 -3.01
CA GLY A 174 -2.18 -6.34 -4.21
C GLY A 174 -1.52 -5.51 -5.31
N GLY A 175 -0.52 -4.70 -5.00
CA GLY A 175 0.23 -3.92 -5.99
C GLY A 175 1.08 -4.77 -6.95
N TRP A 176 1.28 -6.05 -6.67
CA TRP A 176 1.94 -6.98 -7.59
C TRP A 176 1.03 -7.48 -8.72
N GLU A 177 -0.28 -7.31 -8.56
CA GLU A 177 -1.25 -7.76 -9.57
C GLU A 177 -1.12 -6.91 -10.82
N GLY A 178 -0.86 -7.56 -11.95
CA GLY A 178 -0.71 -6.87 -13.25
C GLY A 178 0.56 -6.04 -13.42
N MET A 179 1.52 -6.08 -12.48
CA MET A 179 2.78 -5.34 -12.57
C MET A 179 3.61 -5.79 -13.76
N THR A 180 4.07 -4.85 -14.58
CA THR A 180 4.90 -5.06 -15.76
C THR A 180 6.26 -4.37 -15.63
N TRP A 181 7.20 -4.67 -16.53
CA TRP A 181 8.52 -4.02 -16.55
C TRP A 181 8.42 -2.50 -16.78
N GLY A 182 7.48 -2.04 -17.59
CA GLY A 182 7.25 -0.61 -17.85
C GLY A 182 6.68 0.16 -16.66
N ASN A 183 6.20 -0.53 -15.62
CA ASN A 183 5.72 0.14 -14.41
C ASN A 183 6.83 0.50 -13.42
N VAL A 184 8.09 0.15 -13.70
CA VAL A 184 9.23 0.43 -12.81
C VAL A 184 10.28 1.20 -13.56
N PHE A 185 10.66 2.36 -13.03
CA PHE A 185 11.57 3.29 -13.68
C PHE A 185 12.58 3.87 -12.68
N PRO A 186 13.84 4.10 -13.13
CA PRO A 186 14.86 4.73 -12.29
C PRO A 186 14.57 6.21 -12.08
N ILE A 187 15.07 6.75 -10.99
CA ILE A 187 15.10 8.17 -10.70
C ILE A 187 16.55 8.56 -10.49
N TYR A 188 16.97 9.57 -11.23
CA TYR A 188 18.35 10.03 -11.27
C TYR A 188 18.50 11.33 -10.48
N GLN A 189 19.66 11.51 -9.89
CA GLN A 189 20.16 12.82 -9.49
C GLN A 189 20.99 13.38 -10.62
N CYS A 190 20.56 14.51 -11.17
CA CYS A 190 21.18 15.24 -12.26
C CYS A 190 21.63 16.61 -11.73
N ASN A 191 22.90 16.74 -11.33
CA ASN A 191 23.40 17.89 -10.54
C ASN A 191 22.61 18.02 -9.21
N ASP A 192 21.99 19.19 -8.97
CA ASP A 192 21.21 19.46 -7.76
C ASP A 192 19.72 19.10 -7.89
N GLU A 193 19.28 18.58 -9.05
CA GLU A 193 17.88 18.26 -9.32
C GLU A 193 17.67 16.76 -9.53
N PHE A 194 16.42 16.32 -9.42
CA PHE A 194 16.02 14.94 -9.73
C PHE A 194 15.32 14.89 -11.07
N CYS A 195 15.62 13.84 -11.86
CA CYS A 195 15.04 13.65 -13.18
C CYS A 195 14.70 12.18 -13.45
N LEU A 196 13.78 11.93 -14.38
CA LEU A 196 13.42 10.58 -14.84
C LEU A 196 14.32 10.11 -15.98
N GLU A 197 14.82 11.06 -16.79
CA GLU A 197 15.72 10.82 -17.90
C GLU A 197 16.85 11.84 -17.82
N PRO A 198 18.11 11.44 -17.63
CA PRO A 198 19.24 12.33 -17.66
C PRO A 198 19.47 12.85 -19.10
N ASP A 199 19.85 14.08 -19.25
CA ASP A 199 20.30 14.62 -20.54
C ASP A 199 21.50 13.83 -21.05
N LYS A 200 21.63 13.67 -22.37
CA LYS A 200 22.69 12.86 -23.03
C LYS A 200 24.12 13.23 -22.62
N ASN A 201 24.31 14.44 -22.08
CA ASN A 201 25.61 14.99 -21.64
C ASN A 201 25.77 15.03 -20.11
N GLN A 202 24.81 14.47 -19.34
CA GLN A 202 24.86 14.47 -17.88
C GLN A 202 24.94 13.03 -17.36
N ASP A 203 25.97 12.78 -16.55
CA ASP A 203 26.08 11.52 -15.79
C ASP A 203 25.08 11.55 -14.63
N GLY A 204 23.89 11.00 -14.85
CA GLY A 204 22.87 10.84 -13.81
C GLY A 204 23.14 9.62 -12.93
N LYS A 205 23.30 9.82 -11.62
CA LYS A 205 23.40 8.72 -10.65
C LYS A 205 21.99 8.29 -10.24
N VAL A 206 21.64 7.01 -10.41
CA VAL A 206 20.36 6.49 -9.88
C VAL A 206 20.38 6.53 -8.35
N VAL A 207 19.38 7.20 -7.77
CA VAL A 207 19.27 7.36 -6.30
C VAL A 207 18.15 6.51 -5.69
N CYS A 208 17.11 6.25 -6.45
CA CYS A 208 15.99 5.37 -6.11
C CYS A 208 15.24 4.99 -7.39
N ALA A 209 14.11 4.27 -7.26
CA ALA A 209 13.25 4.02 -8.41
C ALA A 209 11.78 4.22 -8.06
N GLY A 210 10.97 4.58 -9.07
CA GLY A 210 9.52 4.64 -8.99
C GLY A 210 8.89 3.33 -9.41
N MET A 211 7.77 2.98 -8.77
CA MET A 211 6.90 1.86 -9.14
C MET A 211 5.45 2.32 -9.22
N GLU A 212 4.82 2.18 -10.38
CA GLU A 212 3.40 2.47 -10.57
C GLU A 212 2.55 1.34 -10.00
N ILE A 213 1.98 1.58 -8.84
CA ILE A 213 1.13 0.61 -8.14
C ILE A 213 -0.32 0.79 -8.60
N TYR A 214 -1.01 -0.32 -8.89
CA TYR A 214 -2.39 -0.35 -9.41
C TYR A 214 -2.55 0.42 -10.73
N HIS A 215 -1.53 0.34 -11.60
CA HIS A 215 -1.54 1.00 -12.91
C HIS A 215 -2.87 0.77 -13.66
N GLY A 216 -3.40 1.83 -14.28
CA GLY A 216 -4.66 1.77 -15.03
C GLY A 216 -5.95 1.71 -14.18
N THR A 217 -5.86 1.85 -12.86
CA THR A 217 -7.02 1.90 -11.96
C THR A 217 -7.19 3.27 -11.31
N SER A 218 -8.36 3.52 -10.72
CA SER A 218 -8.61 4.75 -9.92
C SER A 218 -7.77 4.85 -8.65
N ASP A 219 -7.17 3.75 -8.21
CA ASP A 219 -6.34 3.66 -7.01
C ASP A 219 -4.84 3.72 -7.33
N ALA A 220 -4.48 4.03 -8.60
CA ALA A 220 -3.10 4.14 -9.06
C ALA A 220 -2.33 5.22 -8.30
N TYR A 221 -1.09 4.89 -7.92
CA TYR A 221 -0.13 5.82 -7.34
C TYR A 221 1.30 5.32 -7.57
N THR A 222 2.29 6.20 -7.45
CA THR A 222 3.70 5.82 -7.52
C THR A 222 4.27 5.62 -6.12
N ALA A 223 4.80 4.42 -5.86
CA ALA A 223 5.63 4.13 -4.71
C ALA A 223 7.11 4.34 -5.07
N LEU A 224 7.92 4.80 -4.13
CA LEU A 224 9.37 4.85 -4.28
C LEU A 224 10.01 3.62 -3.63
N ILE A 225 10.99 3.03 -4.30
CA ILE A 225 11.79 1.91 -3.78
C ILE A 225 13.26 2.30 -3.68
N SER A 226 13.97 1.70 -2.71
CA SER A 226 15.38 2.00 -2.43
C SER A 226 16.29 1.63 -3.58
N ILE A 227 17.48 2.25 -3.62
CA ILE A 227 18.54 1.88 -4.55
C ILE A 227 18.93 0.40 -4.42
N GLU A 228 18.91 -0.15 -3.20
CA GLU A 228 19.15 -1.57 -2.95
C GLU A 228 18.12 -2.47 -3.67
N ALA A 229 16.84 -2.08 -3.63
CA ALA A 229 15.77 -2.78 -4.36
C ALA A 229 15.94 -2.64 -5.88
N TRP A 230 16.29 -1.45 -6.36
CA TRP A 230 16.54 -1.21 -7.78
C TRP A 230 17.70 -2.05 -8.31
N GLU A 231 18.84 -2.07 -7.63
CA GLU A 231 19.99 -2.89 -8.06
C GLU A 231 19.65 -4.39 -8.06
N LYS A 232 18.85 -4.84 -7.08
CA LYS A 232 18.36 -6.23 -7.06
C LYS A 232 17.46 -6.52 -8.26
N LEU A 233 16.62 -5.58 -8.67
CA LEU A 233 15.82 -5.69 -9.89
C LEU A 233 16.70 -5.80 -11.13
N GLN A 234 17.79 -5.03 -11.23
CA GLN A 234 18.72 -5.12 -12.37
C GLN A 234 19.41 -6.49 -12.42
N GLN A 235 19.81 -7.04 -11.27
CA GLN A 235 20.34 -8.41 -11.19
C GLN A 235 19.30 -9.45 -11.66
N TYR A 236 18.05 -9.28 -11.24
CA TYR A 236 16.96 -10.13 -11.71
C TYR A 236 16.71 -9.99 -13.21
N LYS A 237 16.77 -8.76 -13.77
CA LYS A 237 16.63 -8.49 -15.20
C LYS A 237 17.73 -9.20 -16.01
N GLN A 238 18.97 -9.16 -15.53
CA GLN A 238 20.08 -9.88 -16.17
C GLN A 238 19.86 -11.41 -16.17
N ALA A 239 19.47 -11.97 -15.01
CA ALA A 239 19.16 -13.40 -14.91
C ALA A 239 17.96 -13.80 -15.78
N TRP A 240 16.94 -12.94 -15.84
CA TRP A 240 15.79 -13.13 -16.71
C TRP A 240 16.19 -13.13 -18.19
N THR A 241 17.01 -12.15 -18.61
CA THR A 241 17.53 -12.00 -19.96
C THR A 241 18.37 -13.22 -20.36
N SER A 242 19.26 -13.66 -19.48
CA SER A 242 20.07 -14.87 -19.70
C SER A 242 19.20 -16.11 -19.88
N LYS A 243 18.13 -16.26 -19.12
CA LYS A 243 17.25 -17.43 -19.13
C LYS A 243 16.30 -17.44 -20.33
N MET A 244 15.85 -16.28 -20.77
CA MET A 244 14.90 -16.12 -21.88
C MET A 244 15.59 -15.87 -23.24
N GLY A 245 16.91 -15.62 -23.25
CA GLY A 245 17.68 -15.30 -24.45
C GLY A 245 17.40 -13.92 -25.06
N ARG A 246 16.66 -13.04 -24.36
CA ARG A 246 16.32 -11.68 -24.80
C ARG A 246 15.99 -10.79 -23.60
N THR A 247 16.01 -9.49 -23.80
CA THR A 247 15.55 -8.51 -22.79
C THR A 247 14.02 -8.55 -22.65
N PRO A 248 13.47 -8.31 -21.46
CA PRO A 248 12.04 -8.19 -21.27
C PRO A 248 11.50 -6.92 -21.95
N LYS A 249 10.26 -7.00 -22.46
CA LYS A 249 9.52 -5.84 -22.98
C LYS A 249 8.77 -5.16 -21.82
N ASP A 250 8.50 -3.86 -21.95
CA ASP A 250 7.80 -3.08 -20.95
C ASP A 250 6.40 -3.65 -20.62
N SER A 251 5.71 -4.23 -21.60
CA SER A 251 4.38 -4.82 -21.42
C SER A 251 4.39 -6.23 -20.80
N GLU A 252 5.58 -6.84 -20.61
CA GLU A 252 5.68 -8.17 -20.01
C GLU A 252 5.61 -8.11 -18.49
N PRO A 253 5.11 -9.18 -17.84
CA PRO A 253 5.04 -9.25 -16.40
C PRO A 253 6.41 -9.05 -15.75
N LEU A 254 6.48 -8.17 -14.75
CA LEU A 254 7.72 -7.86 -14.03
C LEU A 254 8.28 -9.11 -13.35
N ILE A 255 7.43 -9.90 -12.71
CA ILE A 255 7.83 -11.13 -12.02
C ILE A 255 7.03 -12.30 -12.58
N LEU A 256 7.74 -13.37 -12.95
CA LEU A 256 7.13 -14.60 -13.45
C LEU A 256 7.00 -15.63 -12.31
N GLU A 257 5.84 -16.27 -12.24
CA GLU A 257 5.65 -17.48 -11.44
C GLU A 257 6.32 -18.68 -12.09
N LYS A 258 6.21 -18.77 -13.41
CA LYS A 258 6.80 -19.84 -14.24
C LYS A 258 7.45 -19.25 -15.49
N TYR A 259 8.66 -19.74 -15.84
CA TYR A 259 9.40 -19.30 -17.01
C TYR A 259 8.99 -20.08 -18.30
N ILE A 260 8.68 -21.37 -18.19
CA ILE A 260 8.34 -22.22 -19.34
C ILE A 260 7.03 -21.76 -20.00
N SER A 261 6.06 -21.38 -19.18
CA SER A 261 4.85 -20.68 -19.63
C SER A 261 4.78 -19.38 -18.86
N PRO A 262 5.21 -18.25 -19.44
CA PRO A 262 5.33 -16.98 -18.74
C PRO A 262 3.99 -16.56 -18.14
N THR A 263 3.81 -16.85 -16.87
CA THR A 263 2.63 -16.47 -16.09
C THR A 263 2.99 -15.36 -15.09
N PRO A 264 2.24 -14.25 -15.06
CA PRO A 264 2.49 -13.19 -14.08
C PRO A 264 2.29 -13.73 -12.65
N MET A 265 3.11 -13.26 -11.74
CA MET A 265 2.97 -13.60 -10.33
C MET A 265 1.75 -12.91 -9.74
N THR A 266 0.86 -13.69 -9.16
CA THR A 266 -0.32 -13.18 -8.46
C THR A 266 0.00 -12.78 -7.02
N THR A 267 -0.84 -11.92 -6.43
CA THR A 267 -0.76 -11.57 -5.00
C THR A 267 -0.71 -12.80 -4.09
N VAL A 268 -1.49 -13.83 -4.41
CA VAL A 268 -1.52 -15.10 -3.66
C VAL A 268 -0.19 -15.85 -3.78
N ALA A 269 0.40 -15.86 -4.98
CA ALA A 269 1.69 -16.50 -5.22
C ALA A 269 2.82 -15.79 -4.46
N VAL A 270 2.82 -14.44 -4.42
CA VAL A 270 3.75 -13.65 -3.59
C VAL A 270 3.60 -14.03 -2.11
N GLN A 271 2.38 -14.07 -1.59
CA GLN A 271 2.14 -14.44 -0.20
C GLN A 271 2.62 -15.85 0.14
N ARG A 272 2.33 -16.83 -0.73
CA ARG A 272 2.77 -18.22 -0.56
C ARG A 272 4.28 -18.34 -0.58
N ARG A 273 4.96 -17.63 -1.49
CA ARG A 273 6.41 -17.64 -1.62
C ARG A 273 7.07 -17.08 -0.36
N LEU A 274 6.60 -15.94 0.14
CA LEU A 274 7.11 -15.34 1.38
C LEU A 274 6.78 -16.20 2.61
N GLU A 275 5.62 -16.83 2.67
CA GLU A 275 5.26 -17.74 3.77
C GLU A 275 6.18 -18.98 3.82
N LYS A 276 6.49 -19.56 2.64
CA LYS A 276 7.45 -20.66 2.53
C LYS A 276 8.84 -20.23 3.01
N LEU A 277 9.29 -19.04 2.61
CA LEU A 277 10.58 -18.48 3.01
C LEU A 277 10.64 -18.22 4.52
N LEU A 278 9.57 -17.67 5.11
CA LEU A 278 9.46 -17.45 6.55
C LEU A 278 9.58 -18.74 7.37
N ARG A 279 9.02 -19.84 6.85
CA ARG A 279 9.18 -21.17 7.49
C ARG A 279 10.62 -21.69 7.34
N LYS A 280 11.22 -21.56 6.14
CA LYS A 280 12.59 -21.98 5.85
C LYS A 280 13.60 -21.22 6.72
N SER A 281 13.37 -19.94 6.98
CA SER A 281 14.25 -19.08 7.79
C SER A 281 14.07 -19.21 9.30
N GLY A 282 13.11 -20.02 9.76
CA GLY A 282 12.79 -20.15 11.19
C GLY A 282 12.03 -18.97 11.81
N LEU A 283 11.72 -17.94 11.02
CA LEU A 283 10.99 -16.75 11.50
C LEU A 283 9.48 -16.99 11.67
N ARG A 284 8.98 -18.14 11.21
CA ARG A 284 7.57 -18.51 11.30
C ARG A 284 7.39 -19.70 12.25
N ALA A 285 7.39 -19.42 13.55
CA ALA A 285 7.00 -20.41 14.53
C ALA A 285 5.53 -20.84 14.34
N PRO A 286 5.16 -22.06 14.72
CA PRO A 286 3.76 -22.46 14.79
C PRO A 286 2.94 -21.46 15.62
N LEU A 287 1.67 -21.28 15.25
CA LEU A 287 0.80 -20.42 16.05
C LEU A 287 0.63 -21.04 17.44
N THR A 288 0.84 -20.22 18.46
CA THR A 288 0.49 -20.60 19.83
C THR A 288 -1.01 -20.87 19.92
N GLU A 289 -1.37 -21.81 20.75
CA GLU A 289 -2.75 -22.21 20.98
C GLU A 289 -3.66 -21.00 21.26
N GLY A 290 -4.81 -20.94 20.61
CA GLY A 290 -5.75 -19.81 20.68
C GLY A 290 -5.40 -18.59 19.83
N LYS A 291 -4.21 -18.51 19.19
CA LYS A 291 -3.87 -17.44 18.24
C LYS A 291 -4.19 -17.84 16.80
N ARG A 292 -4.95 -17.03 16.09
CA ARG A 292 -5.29 -17.23 14.67
C ARG A 292 -4.40 -16.46 13.70
N ARG A 293 -3.52 -15.60 14.20
CA ARG A 293 -2.64 -14.76 13.38
C ARG A 293 -1.27 -14.66 14.03
N HIS A 294 -0.26 -14.65 13.19
CA HIS A 294 1.10 -14.36 13.63
C HIS A 294 1.23 -12.89 14.02
N THR A 295 2.12 -12.60 14.96
CA THR A 295 2.44 -11.23 15.40
C THR A 295 2.99 -10.38 14.27
N VAL A 296 3.78 -10.98 13.37
CA VAL A 296 4.29 -10.34 12.16
C VAL A 296 3.53 -10.89 10.95
N PRO A 297 2.68 -10.07 10.30
CA PRO A 297 1.99 -10.49 9.08
C PRO A 297 2.98 -10.66 7.91
N THR A 298 2.78 -11.65 7.05
CA THR A 298 3.69 -12.02 5.96
C THR A 298 4.08 -10.82 5.09
N THR A 299 3.17 -10.26 4.33
CA THR A 299 3.45 -9.11 3.44
C THR A 299 3.27 -7.76 4.14
N ASN A 300 2.22 -7.63 4.96
CA ASN A 300 1.98 -6.39 5.71
C ASN A 300 3.05 -6.10 6.76
N GLY A 301 3.82 -7.11 7.19
CA GLY A 301 4.98 -6.92 8.06
C GLY A 301 6.06 -6.06 7.42
N LEU A 302 6.36 -6.26 6.12
CA LEU A 302 7.31 -5.45 5.34
C LEU A 302 6.80 -4.01 5.19
N ARG A 303 5.51 -3.84 4.83
CA ARG A 303 4.89 -2.51 4.77
C ARG A 303 4.94 -1.76 6.12
N ARG A 304 4.73 -2.46 7.23
CA ARG A 304 4.84 -1.87 8.57
C ARG A 304 6.25 -1.45 8.93
N PHE A 305 7.25 -2.23 8.51
CA PHE A 305 8.66 -1.84 8.64
C PHE A 305 8.91 -0.50 7.93
N ALA A 306 8.59 -0.40 6.63
CA ALA A 306 8.77 0.82 5.86
C ALA A 306 7.99 2.02 6.44
N ASN A 307 6.72 1.82 6.83
CA ASN A 307 5.93 2.87 7.46
C ASN A 307 6.57 3.35 8.77
N THR A 308 7.13 2.45 9.58
CA THR A 308 7.81 2.81 10.83
C THR A 308 9.08 3.60 10.55
N ALA A 309 9.87 3.23 9.55
CA ALA A 309 11.07 3.93 9.11
C ALA A 309 10.74 5.36 8.65
N MET A 310 9.79 5.51 7.73
CA MET A 310 9.32 6.82 7.24
C MET A 310 8.73 7.68 8.37
N MET A 311 8.02 7.07 9.34
CA MET A 311 7.46 7.81 10.47
C MET A 311 8.54 8.36 11.41
N LYS A 312 9.63 7.64 11.62
CA LYS A 312 10.77 8.12 12.42
C LYS A 312 11.36 9.40 11.80
N THR A 313 11.54 9.42 10.48
CA THR A 313 12.06 10.58 9.75
C THR A 313 11.09 11.75 9.79
N SER A 314 9.80 11.51 9.51
CA SER A 314 8.77 12.55 9.59
C SER A 314 8.66 13.19 10.98
N ARG A 315 8.85 12.40 12.06
CA ARG A 315 8.88 12.92 13.44
C ARG A 315 10.09 13.81 13.72
N LYS A 316 11.25 13.50 13.15
CA LYS A 316 12.45 14.34 13.29
C LYS A 316 12.24 15.70 12.63
N ARG A 317 11.56 15.76 11.49
CA ARG A 317 11.23 17.02 10.81
C ARG A 317 10.16 17.84 11.53
N GLY A 318 9.20 17.17 12.19
CA GLY A 318 8.15 17.84 12.95
C GLY A 318 7.17 18.66 12.13
N THR A 319 7.17 18.53 10.79
CA THR A 319 6.32 19.29 9.87
C THR A 319 5.09 18.50 9.42
N LEU A 320 3.96 19.18 9.23
CA LEU A 320 2.75 18.59 8.66
C LEU A 320 3.00 18.09 7.24
N SER A 321 3.81 18.81 6.47
CA SER A 321 4.24 18.47 5.11
C SER A 321 4.88 17.07 5.05
N ALA A 322 5.85 16.79 5.92
CA ALA A 322 6.51 15.48 5.98
C ALA A 322 5.53 14.33 6.26
N LEU A 323 4.50 14.57 7.08
CA LEU A 323 3.46 13.58 7.33
C LEU A 323 2.58 13.34 6.10
N VAL A 324 2.19 14.39 5.39
CA VAL A 324 1.38 14.30 4.16
C VAL A 324 2.14 13.55 3.07
N ILE A 325 3.42 13.86 2.86
CA ILE A 325 4.28 13.17 1.88
C ILE A 325 4.41 11.69 2.24
N LYS A 326 4.65 11.36 3.51
CA LYS A 326 4.68 9.97 3.97
C LYS A 326 3.36 9.23 3.65
N GLU A 327 2.20 9.83 3.90
CA GLU A 327 0.91 9.20 3.60
C GLU A 327 0.72 8.96 2.08
N ARG A 328 1.22 9.86 1.23
CA ARG A 328 1.22 9.69 -0.24
C ARG A 328 2.12 8.54 -0.68
N LEU A 329 3.35 8.48 -0.17
CA LEU A 329 4.29 7.39 -0.46
C LEU A 329 3.72 6.02 -0.05
N LEU A 330 2.85 5.99 0.97
CA LEU A 330 2.13 4.80 1.39
C LEU A 330 0.91 4.48 0.52
N GLY A 331 0.55 5.31 -0.45
CA GLY A 331 -0.66 5.15 -1.25
C GLY A 331 -1.95 5.26 -0.43
N HIS A 332 -1.94 6.09 0.60
CA HIS A 332 -3.15 6.45 1.35
C HIS A 332 -3.86 7.61 0.65
N SER A 333 -5.19 7.62 0.69
CA SER A 333 -6.03 8.63 0.03
C SER A 333 -6.01 10.02 0.69
N GLY A 334 -4.97 10.30 1.50
CA GLY A 334 -4.73 11.59 2.14
C GLY A 334 -5.43 11.76 3.49
N LEU A 335 -4.86 12.66 4.30
CA LEU A 335 -5.46 13.11 5.57
C LEU A 335 -6.73 13.95 5.30
N VAL A 336 -6.82 14.53 4.10
CA VAL A 336 -7.97 15.33 3.64
C VAL A 336 -8.39 14.83 2.25
N ASN A 337 -9.66 14.43 2.09
CA ASN A 337 -10.18 13.88 0.83
C ASN A 337 -10.06 14.85 -0.37
N THR A 338 -9.96 16.15 -0.11
CA THR A 338 -9.81 17.21 -1.13
C THR A 338 -8.38 17.37 -1.64
N ASP A 339 -7.36 16.87 -0.93
CA ASP A 339 -5.95 17.04 -1.30
C ASP A 339 -5.58 16.43 -2.66
N LYS A 340 -6.30 15.41 -3.12
CA LYS A 340 -6.09 14.82 -4.45
C LYS A 340 -6.24 15.83 -5.60
N ASN A 341 -7.06 16.85 -5.42
CA ASN A 341 -7.38 17.83 -6.46
C ASN A 341 -6.64 19.17 -6.30
N TYR A 342 -6.17 19.50 -5.10
CA TYR A 342 -5.61 20.83 -4.80
C TYR A 342 -4.10 20.81 -4.51
N PHE A 343 -3.55 19.70 -4.10
CA PHE A 343 -2.13 19.57 -3.78
C PHE A 343 -1.46 18.60 -4.74
N TRP A 344 -1.07 19.15 -5.91
CA TRP A 344 -0.35 18.39 -6.92
C TRP A 344 1.16 18.43 -6.63
N THR A 345 1.63 17.44 -5.90
CA THR A 345 3.06 17.20 -5.71
C THR A 345 3.48 16.16 -6.73
N GLY A 346 4.38 16.52 -7.62
CA GLY A 346 5.00 15.56 -8.53
C GLY A 346 5.79 14.51 -7.80
N ILE A 347 6.06 13.37 -8.44
CA ILE A 347 6.88 12.32 -7.83
C ILE A 347 8.26 12.84 -7.44
N LEU A 348 8.83 13.72 -8.26
CA LEU A 348 10.16 14.31 -8.05
C LEU A 348 10.21 15.17 -6.77
N ASP A 349 9.14 15.88 -6.44
CA ASP A 349 9.06 16.69 -5.22
C ASP A 349 9.07 15.86 -3.92
N MET A 350 8.70 14.58 -4.01
CA MET A 350 8.69 13.67 -2.85
C MET A 350 10.03 12.97 -2.61
N ILE A 351 10.97 13.07 -3.58
CA ILE A 351 12.24 12.36 -3.50
C ILE A 351 13.11 12.83 -2.34
N PRO A 352 13.27 14.14 -2.06
CA PRO A 352 14.07 14.59 -0.92
C PRO A 352 13.64 13.96 0.41
N ASP A 353 12.32 13.89 0.64
CA ASP A 353 11.77 13.28 1.86
C ASP A 353 11.97 11.77 1.90
N TYR A 354 11.90 11.10 0.74
CA TYR A 354 12.17 9.68 0.64
C TYR A 354 13.65 9.36 0.87
N LEU A 355 14.57 10.14 0.29
CA LEU A 355 16.00 9.96 0.46
C LEU A 355 16.43 10.21 1.91
N GLU A 356 15.81 11.15 2.60
CA GLU A 356 16.05 11.35 4.04
C GLU A 356 15.62 10.12 4.88
N ALA A 357 14.59 9.39 4.45
CA ALA A 357 14.19 8.14 5.09
C ALA A 357 15.04 6.93 4.67
N MET A 358 15.85 7.05 3.61
CA MET A 358 16.61 5.96 3.01
C MET A 358 17.50 5.21 4.02
N PRO A 359 18.26 5.85 4.93
CA PRO A 359 19.10 5.15 5.91
C PRO A 359 18.33 4.16 6.80
N GLU A 360 17.05 4.50 7.10
CA GLU A 360 16.18 3.64 7.90
C GLU A 360 15.54 2.52 7.05
N LEU A 361 15.43 2.71 5.74
CA LEU A 361 14.82 1.76 4.79
C LEU A 361 15.80 0.73 4.26
N LEU A 362 17.10 1.06 4.17
CA LEU A 362 18.13 0.15 3.68
C LEU A 362 18.32 -1.03 4.62
N ILE A 363 18.39 -2.22 4.05
CA ILE A 363 18.48 -3.49 4.79
C ILE A 363 19.95 -3.92 4.94
N SER A 364 20.70 -3.98 3.85
CA SER A 364 22.10 -4.45 3.84
C SER A 364 23.03 -3.42 4.45
N GLU A 365 24.00 -3.89 5.21
CA GLU A 365 25.04 -3.06 5.83
C GLU A 365 25.89 -2.32 4.79
N LYS A 366 26.20 -2.97 3.67
CA LYS A 366 26.92 -2.37 2.54
C LYS A 366 26.28 -1.07 2.08
N TYR A 367 24.96 -1.09 1.81
CA TYR A 367 24.25 0.10 1.32
C TYR A 367 24.10 1.17 2.41
N ARG A 368 23.95 0.75 3.65
CA ARG A 368 23.89 1.69 4.80
C ARG A 368 25.22 2.41 5.01
N LEU A 369 26.33 1.70 4.91
CA LEU A 369 27.66 2.31 5.00
C LEU A 369 27.95 3.21 3.81
N ALA A 370 27.59 2.79 2.59
CA ALA A 370 27.71 3.61 1.39
C ALA A 370 26.90 4.92 1.50
N ASN A 371 25.67 4.84 2.00
CA ASN A 371 24.83 6.02 2.20
C ASN A 371 25.41 6.96 3.27
N LYS A 372 25.92 6.44 4.37
CA LYS A 372 26.59 7.26 5.39
C LYS A 372 27.82 7.96 4.85
N LEU A 373 28.65 7.23 4.09
CA LEU A 373 29.84 7.81 3.47
C LEU A 373 29.47 8.95 2.50
N ASP A 374 28.42 8.77 1.69
CA ASP A 374 27.92 9.79 0.78
C ASP A 374 27.42 11.05 1.53
N GLU A 375 26.70 10.86 2.65
CA GLU A 375 26.24 11.95 3.52
C GLU A 375 27.41 12.70 4.17
N GLU A 376 28.41 11.97 4.73
CA GLU A 376 29.59 12.56 5.33
C GLU A 376 30.43 13.33 4.30
N THR A 377 30.57 12.79 3.07
CA THR A 377 31.29 13.45 1.97
C THR A 377 30.64 14.77 1.62
N LYS A 378 29.31 14.79 1.42
CA LYS A 378 28.55 16.01 1.14
C LYS A 378 28.67 17.04 2.26
N GLN A 379 28.70 16.58 3.51
CA GLN A 379 28.85 17.47 4.67
C GLN A 379 30.26 18.09 4.72
N VAL A 380 31.30 17.31 4.39
CA VAL A 380 32.68 17.80 4.29
C VAL A 380 32.83 18.82 3.15
N GLU A 381 32.27 18.55 1.98
CA GLU A 381 32.27 19.49 0.84
C GLU A 381 31.61 20.82 1.24
N LYS A 382 30.43 20.76 1.84
CA LYS A 382 29.71 21.96 2.31
C LYS A 382 30.54 22.76 3.32
N LEU A 383 31.17 22.09 4.29
CA LEU A 383 32.04 22.78 5.28
C LEU A 383 33.29 23.38 4.64
N GLN A 384 33.83 22.76 3.61
CA GLN A 384 34.96 23.31 2.85
C GLN A 384 34.54 24.59 2.11
N ASP A 385 33.37 24.60 1.46
CA ASP A 385 32.86 25.79 0.78
C ASP A 385 32.56 26.92 1.75
N GLU A 386 31.90 26.62 2.90
CA GLU A 386 31.69 27.63 3.95
C GLU A 386 33.01 28.19 4.50
N ASN A 387 34.06 27.40 4.61
CA ASN A 387 35.37 27.87 5.04
C ASN A 387 36.05 28.77 3.97
N ARG A 388 35.93 28.41 2.68
CA ARG A 388 36.43 29.24 1.58
C ARG A 388 35.74 30.61 1.57
N GLU A 389 34.42 30.66 1.79
CA GLU A 389 33.68 31.91 1.88
C GLU A 389 34.14 32.75 3.09
N LYS A 390 34.34 32.13 4.25
CA LYS A 390 34.87 32.81 5.45
C LYS A 390 36.26 33.39 5.22
N ASP A 391 37.16 32.60 4.58
CA ASP A 391 38.50 33.09 4.25
C ASP A 391 38.46 34.27 3.30
N ALA A 392 37.61 34.25 2.29
CA ALA A 392 37.41 35.38 1.36
C ALA A 392 36.88 36.64 2.06
N VAL A 393 35.99 36.47 3.05
CA VAL A 393 35.49 37.58 3.88
C VAL A 393 36.60 38.15 4.80
N LEU A 394 37.39 37.28 5.40
CA LEU A 394 38.54 37.69 6.25
C LEU A 394 39.58 38.45 5.44
N GLU A 395 39.86 38.04 4.21
CA GLU A 395 40.80 38.77 3.33
C GLU A 395 40.30 40.17 2.98
N LYS A 396 39.02 40.30 2.65
CA LYS A 396 38.38 41.62 2.42
C LYS A 396 38.42 42.50 3.67
N MET A 397 38.20 41.95 4.86
CA MET A 397 38.30 42.71 6.10
C MET A 397 39.73 43.24 6.32
N ARG A 398 40.77 42.43 6.11
CA ARG A 398 42.18 42.86 6.21
C ARG A 398 42.51 43.96 5.20
N GLU A 399 42.00 43.87 3.98
CA GLU A 399 42.18 44.95 2.98
C GLU A 399 41.51 46.26 3.44
N LEU A 400 40.30 46.18 3.99
CA LEU A 400 39.59 47.35 4.53
C LEU A 400 40.32 47.94 5.73
N GLU A 401 40.78 47.14 6.65
CA GLU A 401 41.61 47.61 7.80
C GLU A 401 42.85 48.36 7.30
N THR A 402 43.54 47.78 6.34
CA THR A 402 44.72 48.42 5.75
C THR A 402 44.38 49.77 5.08
N LYS A 403 43.23 49.87 4.41
CA LYS A 403 42.73 51.15 3.81
C LYS A 403 42.38 52.16 4.88
N VAL A 404 41.70 51.76 5.93
CA VAL A 404 41.36 52.64 7.10
C VAL A 404 42.61 53.14 7.78
N GLU A 405 43.60 52.30 7.99
CA GLU A 405 44.89 52.75 8.57
C GLU A 405 45.61 53.79 7.68
N ARG A 406 45.63 53.54 6.35
CA ARG A 406 46.19 54.55 5.41
C ARG A 406 45.42 55.86 5.47
N MET A 407 44.11 55.87 5.50
CA MET A 407 43.29 57.10 5.58
C MET A 407 43.50 57.81 6.95
N SER A 408 43.66 57.06 8.04
CA SER A 408 43.93 57.67 9.35
C SER A 408 45.29 58.32 9.45
N ARG A 409 46.31 57.79 8.76
CA ARG A 409 47.65 58.44 8.65
C ARG A 409 47.63 59.71 7.80
N TYR A 410 46.77 59.79 6.76
CA TYR A 410 46.58 60.99 5.93
C TYR A 410 45.85 62.12 6.69
N ARG A 411 44.98 61.83 7.64
CA ARG A 411 44.30 62.83 8.49
C ARG A 411 45.13 63.40 9.60
N ARG A 412 46.27 62.81 9.92
CA ARG A 412 47.18 63.27 10.99
C ARG A 412 48.37 64.11 10.48
N LYS A 413 48.45 64.33 9.15
CA LYS A 413 49.31 65.29 8.52
C LYS A 413 48.50 66.54 8.08
#